data_3f66dd6ef4491234d623ee4a2513347f
#
_entry.id   3f66dd6ef4491234d623ee4a2513347f
#
_cell.length_a   1.000
_cell.length_b   1.000
_cell.length_c   1.000
_cell.angle_alpha   90.00
_cell.angle_beta   90.00
_cell.angle_gamma   90.00
#
_symmetry.space_group_name_H-M   'P 1'
#
loop_
_entity.id
_entity.type
_entity.pdbx_description
1 polymer ?
#
loop_
_entity_poly.entity_id
_entity_poly.type
_entity_poly.pdbx_seq_one_letter_code
_entity_poly.pdbx_strand_id
1 'polypeptide(L)'
;MPIPSGGGSEILNRKFYTVTTTADTKILDGDADHIYTVLSIIITETAGNAETFGLFLDPSAGGTDYEIISFATALPADSTYVFNDKLVLVGTDELNFKAGGTCDIDIVICYIEQDWT
;
A
#
# COMPACT_ATOMS: atom_id res chain seq x y z
N MET A 1 -7.15 -20.25 -2.79
CA MET A 1 -8.20 -19.41 -3.39
C MET A 1 -8.46 -19.84 -4.82
N PRO A 2 -9.69 -20.16 -5.18
CA PRO A 2 -9.97 -20.59 -6.55
C PRO A 2 -9.82 -19.42 -7.53
N ILE A 3 -9.46 -19.75 -8.75
CA ILE A 3 -9.43 -18.78 -9.84
C ILE A 3 -10.86 -18.45 -10.24
N PRO A 4 -11.24 -17.18 -10.41
CA PRO A 4 -12.57 -16.83 -10.88
C PRO A 4 -12.84 -17.42 -12.24
N SER A 5 -14.04 -17.99 -12.42
CA SER A 5 -14.43 -18.58 -13.69
C SER A 5 -15.72 -17.93 -14.16
N GLY A 6 -15.60 -17.04 -15.13
CA GLY A 6 -16.75 -16.29 -15.67
C GLY A 6 -17.29 -15.27 -14.68
N GLY A 7 -18.02 -14.30 -15.12
CA GLY A 7 -18.79 -13.38 -14.30
C GLY A 7 -18.02 -12.36 -13.45
N GLY A 8 -16.74 -12.51 -13.24
CA GLY A 8 -15.95 -11.54 -12.48
C GLY A 8 -15.62 -10.31 -13.30
N SER A 9 -15.25 -9.20 -12.63
CA SER A 9 -14.79 -7.99 -13.28
C SER A 9 -13.36 -7.68 -12.87
N GLU A 10 -12.67 -6.93 -13.72
CA GLU A 10 -11.28 -6.54 -13.53
C GLU A 10 -11.15 -5.06 -13.84
N ILE A 11 -10.60 -4.28 -12.88
CA ILE A 11 -10.50 -2.84 -13.00
C ILE A 11 -9.08 -2.41 -12.66
N LEU A 12 -8.47 -1.62 -13.54
CA LEU A 12 -7.23 -0.91 -13.23
C LEU A 12 -7.59 0.35 -12.45
N ASN A 13 -7.01 0.52 -11.28
CA ASN A 13 -7.39 1.58 -10.36
C ASN A 13 -6.17 2.21 -9.68
N ARG A 14 -6.38 3.37 -9.03
CA ARG A 14 -5.35 4.05 -8.26
C ARG A 14 -5.97 4.81 -7.10
N LYS A 15 -5.17 5.02 -6.06
CA LYS A 15 -5.54 5.85 -4.90
C LYS A 15 -4.42 6.78 -4.53
N PHE A 16 -4.76 7.88 -3.85
CA PHE A 16 -3.82 8.90 -3.40
C PHE A 16 -3.95 9.10 -1.90
N TYR A 17 -2.83 9.36 -1.25
CA TYR A 17 -2.80 9.68 0.17
C TYR A 17 -1.74 10.73 0.45
N THR A 18 -1.99 11.59 1.44
CA THR A 18 -0.99 12.46 2.03
C THR A 18 -0.84 12.07 3.50
N VAL A 19 0.38 11.73 3.90
CA VAL A 19 0.68 11.30 5.28
C VAL A 19 1.46 12.41 5.97
N THR A 20 0.96 12.85 7.12
CA THR A 20 1.59 13.92 7.88
C THR A 20 1.95 13.52 9.31
N THR A 21 1.53 12.33 9.75
CA THR A 21 1.73 11.84 11.12
C THR A 21 2.38 10.46 11.12
N THR A 22 2.67 9.96 12.33
CA THR A 22 3.23 8.62 12.53
C THR A 22 2.16 7.52 12.63
N ALA A 23 0.89 7.87 12.53
CA ALA A 23 -0.19 6.88 12.55
C ALA A 23 -0.17 6.01 11.29
N ASP A 24 -0.60 4.76 11.43
CA ASP A 24 -0.75 3.87 10.28
C ASP A 24 -1.76 4.46 9.29
N THR A 25 -1.41 4.45 8.02
CA THR A 25 -2.30 4.82 6.93
C THR A 25 -2.57 3.59 6.09
N LYS A 26 -3.83 3.18 6.03
CA LYS A 26 -4.26 2.04 5.22
C LYS A 26 -4.35 2.49 3.77
N ILE A 27 -3.36 2.16 2.97
CA ILE A 27 -3.29 2.60 1.58
C ILE A 27 -3.99 1.64 0.62
N LEU A 28 -4.27 0.42 1.07
CA LEU A 28 -5.12 -0.51 0.34
C LEU A 28 -5.83 -1.40 1.35
N ASP A 29 -7.16 -1.38 1.30
CA ASP A 29 -8.02 -2.14 2.20
C ASP A 29 -8.73 -3.22 1.40
N GLY A 30 -8.38 -4.46 1.68
CA GLY A 30 -8.95 -5.61 0.98
C GLY A 30 -10.43 -5.79 1.29
N ASP A 31 -11.08 -6.53 0.42
CA ASP A 31 -12.50 -6.81 0.53
C ASP A 31 -12.75 -8.28 0.22
N ALA A 32 -13.78 -8.86 0.84
CA ALA A 32 -14.13 -10.27 0.60
C ALA A 32 -14.42 -10.50 -0.89
N ASP A 33 -14.02 -11.65 -1.39
CA ASP A 33 -14.21 -12.04 -2.80
C ASP A 33 -13.49 -11.14 -3.80
N HIS A 34 -12.47 -10.39 -3.35
CA HIS A 34 -11.64 -9.55 -4.20
C HIS A 34 -10.18 -10.00 -4.16
N ILE A 35 -9.47 -9.78 -5.25
CA ILE A 35 -8.00 -9.86 -5.32
C ILE A 35 -7.49 -8.52 -5.82
N TYR A 36 -6.47 -7.99 -5.14
CA TYR A 36 -5.79 -6.77 -5.55
C TYR A 36 -4.36 -7.12 -5.93
N THR A 37 -3.96 -6.74 -7.14
CA THR A 37 -2.57 -6.87 -7.59
C THR A 37 -1.96 -5.48 -7.63
N VAL A 38 -1.03 -5.19 -6.72
CA VAL A 38 -0.34 -3.91 -6.67
C VAL A 38 0.67 -3.87 -7.81
N LEU A 39 0.62 -2.81 -8.61
CA LEU A 39 1.51 -2.60 -9.74
C LEU A 39 2.66 -1.67 -9.36
N SER A 40 2.35 -0.57 -8.67
CA SER A 40 3.36 0.36 -8.19
C SER A 40 2.86 1.19 -7.03
N ILE A 41 3.78 1.61 -6.17
CA ILE A 41 3.53 2.59 -5.11
C ILE A 41 4.61 3.65 -5.25
N ILE A 42 4.19 4.90 -5.44
CA ILE A 42 5.10 6.05 -5.56
C ILE A 42 5.00 6.85 -4.28
N ILE A 43 6.12 7.01 -3.59
CA ILE A 43 6.19 7.63 -2.26
C ILE A 43 7.15 8.80 -2.38
N THR A 44 6.63 10.04 -2.19
CA THR A 44 7.41 11.26 -2.38
C THR A 44 7.42 12.09 -1.11
N GLU A 45 8.60 12.45 -0.64
CA GLU A 45 8.79 13.37 0.48
C GLU A 45 8.66 14.80 -0.04
N THR A 46 7.75 15.59 0.52
CA THR A 46 7.40 16.92 0.01
C THR A 46 7.67 18.06 1.00
N ALA A 47 8.07 17.75 2.23
CA ALA A 47 8.34 18.77 3.25
C ALA A 47 9.76 19.34 3.17
N GLY A 48 10.65 18.71 2.41
CA GLY A 48 12.06 19.09 2.36
C GLY A 48 12.89 18.61 3.54
N ASN A 49 12.40 17.61 4.28
CA ASN A 49 13.08 17.01 5.43
C ASN A 49 13.19 15.49 5.23
N ALA A 50 14.37 14.95 5.49
CA ALA A 50 14.57 13.51 5.45
C ALA A 50 13.68 12.80 6.46
N GLU A 51 13.12 11.65 6.08
CA GLU A 51 12.24 10.85 6.91
C GLU A 51 12.56 9.37 6.76
N THR A 52 11.98 8.54 7.62
CA THR A 52 11.96 7.09 7.45
C THR A 52 10.52 6.63 7.29
N PHE A 53 10.34 5.48 6.68
CA PHE A 53 9.01 4.92 6.49
C PHE A 53 9.08 3.39 6.40
N GLY A 54 7.93 2.76 6.50
CA GLY A 54 7.76 1.34 6.28
C GLY A 54 6.43 1.02 5.63
N LEU A 55 6.36 -0.14 5.00
CA LEU A 55 5.16 -0.67 4.37
C LEU A 55 4.89 -2.05 4.95
N PHE A 56 3.66 -2.29 5.39
CA PHE A 56 3.29 -3.49 6.15
C PHE A 56 2.06 -4.15 5.53
N LEU A 57 2.10 -5.46 5.39
CA LEU A 57 0.95 -6.26 5.00
C LEU A 57 0.37 -6.92 6.26
N ASP A 58 -0.92 -6.68 6.50
CA ASP A 58 -1.67 -7.31 7.59
C ASP A 58 -2.65 -8.34 6.99
N PRO A 59 -2.28 -9.63 6.95
CA PRO A 59 -3.14 -10.65 6.35
C PRO A 59 -4.44 -10.81 7.11
N SER A 60 -5.54 -10.76 6.39
CA SER A 60 -6.91 -10.94 6.92
C SER A 60 -7.24 -9.97 8.06
N ALA A 61 -6.61 -8.81 8.10
CA ALA A 61 -6.74 -7.84 9.18
C ALA A 61 -6.53 -8.48 10.58
N GLY A 62 -5.62 -9.46 10.65
CA GLY A 62 -5.45 -10.32 11.83
C GLY A 62 -4.49 -9.82 12.90
N GLY A 63 -3.91 -8.64 12.70
CA GLY A 63 -3.02 -8.01 13.69
C GLY A 63 -1.57 -8.46 13.61
N THR A 64 -1.20 -9.42 12.76
CA THR A 64 0.19 -9.81 12.53
C THR A 64 0.67 -9.16 11.24
N ASP A 65 1.56 -8.19 11.37
CA ASP A 65 2.06 -7.43 10.23
C ASP A 65 3.35 -8.06 9.69
N TYR A 66 3.44 -8.09 8.36
CA TYR A 66 4.68 -8.46 7.67
C TYR A 66 5.25 -7.21 7.00
N GLU A 67 6.51 -6.91 7.29
CA GLU A 67 7.17 -5.77 6.66
C GLU A 67 7.48 -6.10 5.20
N ILE A 68 6.91 -5.31 4.30
CA ILE A 68 7.23 -5.36 2.87
C ILE A 68 8.40 -4.43 2.59
N ILE A 69 8.38 -3.24 3.19
CA ILE A 69 9.49 -2.30 3.22
C ILE A 69 9.82 -2.07 4.69
N SER A 70 11.08 -2.26 5.07
CA SER A 70 11.53 -2.09 6.45
C SER A 70 11.19 -0.70 6.97
N PHE A 71 10.67 -0.62 8.20
CA PHE A 71 10.29 0.65 8.84
C PHE A 71 11.47 1.62 9.03
N ALA A 72 12.69 1.15 8.88
CA ALA A 72 13.88 1.99 8.95
C ALA A 72 14.35 2.48 7.57
N THR A 73 13.56 2.32 6.53
CA THR A 73 13.93 2.72 5.16
C THR A 73 13.97 4.24 5.05
N ALA A 74 15.09 4.75 4.57
CA ALA A 74 15.27 6.20 4.42
C ALA A 74 14.50 6.74 3.23
N LEU A 75 13.85 7.88 3.43
CA LEU A 75 13.26 8.70 2.38
C LEU A 75 13.93 10.08 2.49
N PRO A 76 14.96 10.33 1.67
CA PRO A 76 15.67 11.63 1.72
C PRO A 76 14.75 12.81 1.39
N ALA A 77 15.13 13.98 1.82
CA ALA A 77 14.40 15.21 1.56
C ALA A 77 14.15 15.39 0.06
N ASP A 78 12.92 15.74 -0.31
CA ASP A 78 12.49 16.00 -1.69
C ASP A 78 12.77 14.83 -2.65
N SER A 79 12.77 13.61 -2.14
CA SER A 79 13.03 12.41 -2.94
C SER A 79 11.79 11.56 -3.14
N THR A 80 11.87 10.65 -4.09
CA THR A 80 10.81 9.70 -4.39
C THR A 80 11.33 8.27 -4.27
N TYR A 81 10.57 7.44 -3.58
CA TYR A 81 10.81 6.01 -3.51
C TYR A 81 9.72 5.31 -4.33
N VAL A 82 10.13 4.44 -5.24
CA VAL A 82 9.18 3.69 -6.06
C VAL A 82 9.25 2.21 -5.71
N PHE A 83 8.12 1.68 -5.26
CA PHE A 83 7.96 0.24 -5.05
C PHE A 83 7.20 -0.30 -6.27
N ASN A 84 7.85 -1.13 -7.07
CA ASN A 84 7.25 -1.70 -8.28
C ASN A 84 7.33 -3.21 -8.35
N ASP A 85 7.61 -3.87 -7.23
CA ASP A 85 7.50 -5.32 -7.12
C ASP A 85 6.02 -5.72 -7.04
N LYS A 86 5.72 -6.90 -7.55
CA LYS A 86 4.35 -7.40 -7.52
C LYS A 86 3.96 -7.81 -6.11
N LEU A 87 2.81 -7.34 -5.66
CA LEU A 87 2.25 -7.67 -4.35
C LEU A 87 0.77 -7.98 -4.54
N VAL A 88 0.32 -9.08 -3.99
CA VAL A 88 -1.07 -9.51 -4.11
C VAL A 88 -1.73 -9.49 -2.74
N LEU A 89 -2.88 -8.80 -2.65
CA LEU A 89 -3.75 -8.84 -1.48
C LEU A 89 -4.99 -9.66 -1.83
N VAL A 90 -5.41 -10.54 -0.93
CA VAL A 90 -6.59 -11.38 -1.10
C VAL A 90 -7.55 -11.19 0.06
N GLY A 91 -8.85 -11.15 -0.24
CA GLY A 91 -9.87 -11.00 0.79
C GLY A 91 -9.65 -9.75 1.63
N THR A 92 -9.68 -9.89 2.95
CA THR A 92 -9.61 -8.78 3.89
C THR A 92 -8.18 -8.38 4.28
N ASP A 93 -7.17 -8.72 3.50
CA ASP A 93 -5.81 -8.24 3.72
C ASP A 93 -5.75 -6.71 3.68
N GLU A 94 -4.85 -6.13 4.46
CA GLU A 94 -4.65 -4.67 4.50
C GLU A 94 -3.20 -4.33 4.23
N LEU A 95 -2.98 -3.26 3.47
CA LEU A 95 -1.65 -2.71 3.22
C LEU A 95 -1.54 -1.37 3.92
N ASN A 96 -0.64 -1.27 4.88
CA ASN A 96 -0.46 -0.10 5.72
C ASN A 96 0.88 0.57 5.47
N PHE A 97 0.87 1.89 5.42
CA PHE A 97 2.06 2.74 5.37
C PHE A 97 2.24 3.43 6.72
N LYS A 98 3.50 3.57 7.16
CA LYS A 98 3.80 4.27 8.40
C LYS A 98 5.07 5.09 8.24
N ALA A 99 5.00 6.37 8.65
CA ALA A 99 6.15 7.25 8.69
C ALA A 99 6.80 7.24 10.06
N GLY A 100 8.10 7.50 10.11
CA GLY A 100 8.88 7.50 11.36
C GLY A 100 8.73 8.75 12.19
N GLY A 101 8.22 9.84 11.63
CA GLY A 101 8.04 11.12 12.32
C GLY A 101 6.99 11.98 11.63
N THR A 102 6.78 13.18 12.19
CA THR A 102 5.93 14.18 11.54
C THR A 102 6.52 14.53 10.18
N CYS A 103 5.71 14.50 9.14
CA CYS A 103 6.19 14.54 7.77
C CYS A 103 5.17 15.16 6.84
N ASP A 104 5.50 15.21 5.56
CA ASP A 104 4.55 15.46 4.49
C ASP A 104 4.96 14.56 3.32
N ILE A 105 4.25 13.44 3.17
CA ILE A 105 4.59 12.40 2.21
C ILE A 105 3.35 12.13 1.36
N ASP A 106 3.52 12.27 0.04
CA ASP A 106 2.47 11.93 -0.92
C ASP A 106 2.67 10.51 -1.40
N ILE A 107 1.56 9.76 -1.46
CA ILE A 107 1.56 8.37 -1.89
C ILE A 107 0.56 8.20 -3.03
N VAL A 108 1.01 7.55 -4.11
CA VAL A 108 0.12 7.12 -5.20
C VAL A 108 0.29 5.62 -5.34
N ILE A 109 -0.79 4.88 -5.21
CA ILE A 109 -0.80 3.44 -5.41
C ILE A 109 -1.66 3.07 -6.62
N CYS A 110 -1.09 2.28 -7.52
CA CYS A 110 -1.76 1.77 -8.71
C CYS A 110 -1.91 0.25 -8.59
N TYR A 111 -3.09 -0.26 -8.88
CA TYR A 111 -3.38 -1.67 -8.70
C TYR A 111 -4.49 -2.15 -9.63
N ILE A 112 -4.57 -3.46 -9.81
CA ILE A 112 -5.68 -4.11 -10.49
C ILE A 112 -6.55 -4.75 -9.42
N GLU A 113 -7.84 -4.48 -9.48
CA GLU A 113 -8.84 -5.09 -8.61
C GLU A 113 -9.64 -6.12 -9.40
N GLN A 114 -9.68 -7.35 -8.90
CA GLN A 114 -10.52 -8.42 -9.46
C GLN A 114 -11.64 -8.71 -8.47
N ASP A 115 -12.87 -8.58 -8.94
CA ASP A 115 -14.08 -8.79 -8.15
C ASP A 115 -14.78 -10.06 -8.66
N TRP A 116 -15.03 -11.01 -7.76
CA TRP A 116 -15.63 -12.30 -8.08
C TRP A 116 -17.10 -12.40 -7.68
N THR A 117 -17.65 -11.34 -7.16
CA THR A 117 -19.07 -11.36 -6.71
C THR A 117 -20.06 -11.27 -7.86
#